data_cc64532c1a5fb8fdc1096fc035084cd3
#
_entry.id   cc64532c1a5fb8fdc1096fc035084cd3
#
_cell.length_a   1.000
_cell.length_b   1.000
_cell.length_c   1.000
_cell.angle_alpha   90.00
_cell.angle_beta   90.00
_cell.angle_gamma   90.00
#
_symmetry.space_group_name_H-M   'P 1'
#
loop_
_entity.id
_entity.type
_entity.pdbx_description
1 polymer ?
#
loop_
_entity_poly.entity_id
_entity_poly.type
_entity_poly.pdbx_seq_one_letter_code
_entity_poly.pdbx_strand_id
1 'polypeptide(L)'
;MATKAIALVAASILAVIAGEISQAEAANKELKIGFVGVTSGPAAAWGTSNVRSMQTRAAWLNETGGVKIGDTTYDINIVSFDDQKDPKRAIAGMEKMAQEGIHYVVGPNVDDGAAAVRPVAEKAGIIYFPYAFPKELYVTPASNAVLGMIASYQSGPAIYKYLKDKRGVKTVAFVAANESDPLSQRDSGVAAAKALGLQVVAEKDTYQNDTRDFTPVLTPIVKLKPDLLVLSGVAPANAPLLIRAARELGYKGLISTETAQDAKVLQEGAGELANGFISVGGASTPEIRSPAMNEFIDRYTKMFGEYNDESNTKVYALEYILETLKANPKAIDNVEEFKRTMDSFSAPNPFMIGDNKLRYVGSTSFGQKRQVAVPMVVNEYSDGKFKTLFVGEVD
;
A
#
# COMPACT_ATOMS: atom_id res chain seq x y z
N MET A 1 20.53 -81.75 -7.49
CA MET A 1 20.96 -80.52 -8.16
C MET A 1 19.81 -79.50 -8.28
N ALA A 2 18.88 -79.46 -7.34
CA ALA A 2 17.70 -78.57 -7.42
C ALA A 2 17.59 -77.54 -6.28
N THR A 3 18.58 -77.48 -5.39
CA THR A 3 18.52 -76.61 -4.16
C THR A 3 19.44 -75.34 -4.20
N LYS A 4 20.19 -75.20 -5.30
CA LYS A 4 21.06 -73.96 -5.45
C LYS A 4 20.51 -72.86 -6.36
N ALA A 5 19.41 -73.10 -7.07
CA ALA A 5 18.80 -72.12 -7.98
C ALA A 5 17.79 -71.21 -7.31
N ILE A 6 17.25 -71.53 -6.13
CA ILE A 6 16.20 -70.76 -5.44
C ILE A 6 16.81 -69.63 -4.57
N ALA A 7 18.08 -69.77 -4.15
CA ALA A 7 18.73 -68.76 -3.31
C ALA A 7 19.22 -67.51 -4.09
N LEU A 8 19.39 -67.57 -5.42
CA LEU A 8 19.89 -66.51 -6.25
C LEU A 8 18.76 -65.56 -6.73
N VAL A 9 17.51 -66.04 -6.81
CA VAL A 9 16.36 -65.21 -7.24
C VAL A 9 15.81 -64.39 -6.09
N ALA A 10 15.94 -64.84 -4.83
CA ALA A 10 15.49 -64.08 -3.68
C ALA A 10 16.40 -62.87 -3.33
N ALA A 11 17.70 -62.92 -3.67
CA ALA A 11 18.64 -61.84 -3.44
C ALA A 11 18.49 -60.69 -4.49
N SER A 12 18.00 -60.98 -5.69
CA SER A 12 17.80 -59.99 -6.75
C SER A 12 16.50 -59.17 -6.59
N ILE A 13 15.53 -59.67 -5.88
CA ILE A 13 14.25 -58.98 -5.65
C ILE A 13 14.36 -58.01 -4.46
N LEU A 14 15.23 -58.25 -3.50
CA LEU A 14 15.47 -57.33 -2.38
C LEU A 14 16.32 -56.09 -2.78
N ALA A 15 17.12 -56.18 -3.85
CA ALA A 15 17.94 -55.07 -4.31
C ALA A 15 17.17 -54.04 -5.18
N VAL A 16 16.00 -54.39 -5.71
CA VAL A 16 15.16 -53.53 -6.55
C VAL A 16 14.17 -52.71 -5.69
N ILE A 17 13.85 -53.15 -4.46
CA ILE A 17 12.95 -52.43 -3.53
C ILE A 17 13.68 -51.35 -2.70
N ALA A 18 15.02 -51.35 -2.68
CA ALA A 18 15.81 -50.38 -1.95
C ALA A 18 16.13 -49.11 -2.77
N GLY A 19 15.65 -48.99 -4.01
CA GLY A 19 15.98 -47.89 -4.92
C GLY A 19 14.92 -46.79 -5.06
N GLU A 20 13.72 -46.98 -4.50
CA GLU A 20 12.68 -45.94 -4.47
C GLU A 20 12.38 -45.51 -3.03
N ILE A 21 13.40 -45.04 -2.30
CA ILE A 21 13.15 -44.03 -1.29
C ILE A 21 12.95 -42.75 -2.10
N SER A 22 11.74 -42.57 -2.62
CA SER A 22 11.25 -41.26 -2.99
C SER A 22 11.60 -40.33 -1.81
N GLN A 23 12.53 -39.41 -2.01
CA GLN A 23 12.67 -38.28 -1.12
C GLN A 23 11.26 -37.63 -1.13
N ALA A 24 10.45 -37.95 -0.13
CA ALA A 24 9.27 -37.17 0.15
C ALA A 24 9.80 -35.75 0.33
N GLU A 25 9.64 -34.91 -0.68
CA GLU A 25 9.96 -33.50 -0.64
C GLU A 25 9.25 -32.99 0.61
N ALA A 26 10.02 -32.57 1.61
CA ALA A 26 9.44 -32.13 2.87
C ALA A 26 8.48 -30.99 2.55
N ALA A 27 7.21 -31.17 2.89
CA ALA A 27 6.20 -30.13 2.66
C ALA A 27 6.69 -28.80 3.24
N ASN A 28 6.49 -27.72 2.49
CA ASN A 28 6.86 -26.38 2.93
C ASN A 28 6.22 -26.10 4.30
N LYS A 29 6.92 -25.35 5.16
CA LYS A 29 6.33 -24.82 6.38
C LYS A 29 5.36 -23.68 6.05
N GLU A 30 4.37 -23.47 6.90
CA GLU A 30 3.50 -22.30 6.78
C GLU A 30 4.13 -21.07 7.45
N LEU A 31 4.15 -19.93 6.74
CA LEU A 31 4.44 -18.62 7.30
C LEU A 31 3.17 -17.74 7.19
N LYS A 32 2.58 -17.45 8.33
CA LYS A 32 1.39 -16.58 8.40
C LYS A 32 1.82 -15.11 8.40
N ILE A 33 1.19 -14.31 7.52
CA ILE A 33 1.30 -12.85 7.50
C ILE A 33 -0.11 -12.28 7.70
N GLY A 34 -0.24 -11.34 8.65
CA GLY A 34 -1.51 -10.74 8.99
C GLY A 34 -1.89 -9.57 8.09
N PHE A 35 -3.20 -9.36 7.96
CA PHE A 35 -3.77 -8.12 7.46
C PHE A 35 -4.88 -7.68 8.42
N VAL A 36 -4.82 -6.45 8.89
CA VAL A 36 -5.90 -5.77 9.63
C VAL A 36 -6.22 -4.48 8.91
N GLY A 37 -7.45 -4.31 8.43
CA GLY A 37 -7.78 -3.10 7.70
C GLY A 37 -9.21 -3.09 7.17
N VAL A 38 -9.62 -1.97 6.58
CA VAL A 38 -10.99 -1.72 6.14
C VAL A 38 -11.26 -2.41 4.80
N THR A 39 -12.09 -3.46 4.80
CA THR A 39 -12.50 -4.17 3.57
C THR A 39 -14.00 -4.07 3.29
N SER A 40 -14.74 -3.30 4.09
CA SER A 40 -16.16 -3.02 3.89
C SER A 40 -16.47 -1.54 4.07
N GLY A 41 -17.64 -1.09 3.60
CA GLY A 41 -18.07 0.31 3.66
C GLY A 41 -17.41 1.23 2.62
N PRO A 42 -17.57 2.56 2.75
CA PRO A 42 -17.13 3.55 1.74
C PRO A 42 -15.62 3.60 1.48
N ALA A 43 -14.81 3.19 2.45
CA ALA A 43 -13.35 3.15 2.38
C ALA A 43 -12.80 1.75 2.01
N ALA A 44 -13.68 0.80 1.67
CA ALA A 44 -13.31 -0.60 1.42
C ALA A 44 -12.20 -0.78 0.37
N ALA A 45 -12.14 0.08 -0.64
CA ALA A 45 -11.15 0.02 -1.70
C ALA A 45 -9.71 0.03 -1.16
N TRP A 46 -9.43 0.80 -0.13
CA TRP A 46 -8.09 0.91 0.47
C TRP A 46 -7.60 -0.42 1.07
N GLY A 47 -8.42 -1.08 1.88
CA GLY A 47 -8.03 -2.34 2.50
C GLY A 47 -8.19 -3.53 1.55
N THR A 48 -9.22 -3.53 0.71
CA THR A 48 -9.41 -4.57 -0.30
C THR A 48 -8.23 -4.65 -1.25
N SER A 49 -7.70 -3.51 -1.71
CA SER A 49 -6.51 -3.47 -2.56
C SER A 49 -5.29 -4.05 -1.87
N ASN A 50 -5.11 -3.82 -0.56
CA ASN A 50 -4.03 -4.40 0.22
C ASN A 50 -4.15 -5.93 0.32
N VAL A 51 -5.27 -6.43 0.86
CA VAL A 51 -5.41 -7.86 1.11
C VAL A 51 -5.37 -8.67 -0.18
N ARG A 52 -6.00 -8.20 -1.26
CA ARG A 52 -5.95 -8.84 -2.58
C ARG A 52 -4.54 -8.83 -3.17
N SER A 53 -3.79 -7.74 -3.02
CA SER A 53 -2.39 -7.69 -3.45
C SER A 53 -1.52 -8.70 -2.71
N MET A 54 -1.69 -8.80 -1.39
CA MET A 54 -0.99 -9.80 -0.57
C MET A 54 -1.37 -11.23 -0.98
N GLN A 55 -2.67 -11.52 -1.17
CA GLN A 55 -3.16 -12.83 -1.60
C GLN A 55 -2.65 -13.21 -2.98
N THR A 56 -2.64 -12.28 -3.95
CA THR A 56 -2.09 -12.51 -5.28
C THR A 56 -0.61 -12.87 -5.22
N ARG A 57 0.17 -12.11 -4.44
CA ARG A 57 1.61 -12.35 -4.31
C ARG A 57 1.90 -13.65 -3.57
N ALA A 58 1.18 -13.94 -2.50
CA ALA A 58 1.31 -15.20 -1.75
C ALA A 58 0.99 -16.42 -2.63
N ALA A 59 -0.13 -16.40 -3.36
CA ALA A 59 -0.50 -17.47 -4.28
C ALA A 59 0.58 -17.68 -5.35
N TRP A 60 1.08 -16.60 -5.95
CA TRP A 60 2.16 -16.70 -6.94
C TRP A 60 3.42 -17.35 -6.36
N LEU A 61 3.86 -16.93 -5.19
CA LEU A 61 5.04 -17.48 -4.53
C LEU A 61 4.85 -18.96 -4.19
N ASN A 62 3.68 -19.34 -3.66
CA ASN A 62 3.38 -20.74 -3.31
C ASN A 62 3.33 -21.63 -4.56
N GLU A 63 2.71 -21.17 -5.66
CA GLU A 63 2.70 -21.89 -6.96
C GLU A 63 4.11 -22.09 -7.53
N THR A 64 5.05 -21.22 -7.20
CA THR A 64 6.45 -21.31 -7.70
C THR A 64 7.39 -22.01 -6.73
N GLY A 65 6.86 -22.73 -5.73
CA GLY A 65 7.63 -23.56 -4.81
C GLY A 65 7.85 -22.97 -3.42
N GLY A 66 7.18 -21.86 -3.11
CA GLY A 66 7.27 -21.19 -1.80
C GLY A 66 8.42 -20.19 -1.69
N VAL A 67 8.66 -19.73 -0.49
CA VAL A 67 9.69 -18.71 -0.16
C VAL A 67 10.78 -19.34 0.69
N LYS A 68 12.00 -19.40 0.17
CA LYS A 68 13.15 -19.88 0.93
C LYS A 68 13.67 -18.77 1.86
N ILE A 69 13.69 -19.03 3.17
CA ILE A 69 14.22 -18.17 4.21
C ILE A 69 15.21 -18.99 5.04
N GLY A 70 16.49 -18.69 4.96
CA GLY A 70 17.54 -19.56 5.49
C GLY A 70 17.52 -20.94 4.83
N ASP A 71 17.44 -21.99 5.64
CA ASP A 71 17.40 -23.38 5.16
C ASP A 71 15.97 -23.94 5.04
N THR A 72 14.96 -23.13 5.32
CA THR A 72 13.53 -23.55 5.30
C THR A 72 12.79 -22.88 4.16
N THR A 73 11.92 -23.64 3.49
CA THR A 73 10.96 -23.13 2.49
C THR A 73 9.59 -22.99 3.14
N TYR A 74 8.93 -21.88 2.88
CA TYR A 74 7.63 -21.53 3.45
C TYR A 74 6.59 -21.30 2.37
N ASP A 75 5.38 -21.82 2.60
CA ASP A 75 4.17 -21.36 1.93
C ASP A 75 3.60 -20.17 2.71
N ILE A 76 3.22 -19.12 2.01
CA ILE A 76 2.71 -17.89 2.62
C ILE A 76 1.20 -18.00 2.78
N ASN A 77 0.71 -17.80 4.00
CA ASN A 77 -0.71 -17.75 4.32
C ASN A 77 -1.10 -16.36 4.82
N ILE A 78 -2.06 -15.72 4.14
CA ILE A 78 -2.57 -14.40 4.51
C ILE A 78 -3.79 -14.54 5.41
N VAL A 79 -3.64 -14.13 6.68
CA VAL A 79 -4.71 -14.09 7.67
C VAL A 79 -5.29 -12.68 7.72
N SER A 80 -6.54 -12.51 7.32
CA SER A 80 -7.17 -11.18 7.20
C SER A 80 -8.22 -10.93 8.28
N PHE A 81 -8.39 -9.65 8.63
CA PHE A 81 -9.43 -9.15 9.52
C PHE A 81 -9.96 -7.80 9.02
N ASP A 82 -11.29 -7.70 8.83
CA ASP A 82 -11.96 -6.46 8.46
C ASP A 82 -12.25 -5.62 9.72
N ASP A 83 -11.56 -4.49 9.87
CA ASP A 83 -11.75 -3.57 10.98
C ASP A 83 -12.93 -2.61 10.79
N GLN A 84 -13.52 -2.56 9.59
CA GLN A 84 -14.66 -1.69 9.25
C GLN A 84 -14.39 -0.20 9.53
N LYS A 85 -13.12 0.22 9.53
CA LYS A 85 -12.69 1.57 9.92
C LYS A 85 -13.02 1.91 11.40
N ASP A 86 -13.20 0.91 12.25
CA ASP A 86 -13.48 1.06 13.69
C ASP A 86 -12.20 0.74 14.49
N PRO A 87 -11.65 1.69 15.27
CA PRO A 87 -10.44 1.46 16.06
C PRO A 87 -10.56 0.30 17.07
N LYS A 88 -11.75 0.05 17.63
CA LYS A 88 -11.95 -1.08 18.55
C LYS A 88 -11.87 -2.41 17.81
N ARG A 89 -12.40 -2.47 16.61
CA ARG A 89 -12.28 -3.65 15.75
C ARG A 89 -10.83 -3.85 15.28
N ALA A 90 -10.12 -2.78 14.95
CA ALA A 90 -8.69 -2.86 14.63
C ALA A 90 -7.90 -3.47 15.79
N ILE A 91 -8.16 -3.05 17.05
CA ILE A 91 -7.58 -3.67 18.27
C ILE A 91 -7.90 -5.16 18.31
N ALA A 92 -9.16 -5.55 18.17
CA ALA A 92 -9.56 -6.97 18.18
C ALA A 92 -8.88 -7.78 17.06
N GLY A 93 -8.72 -7.19 15.87
CA GLY A 93 -7.96 -7.78 14.78
C GLY A 93 -6.48 -8.00 15.13
N MET A 94 -5.82 -7.02 15.72
CA MET A 94 -4.43 -7.13 16.14
C MET A 94 -4.24 -8.14 17.28
N GLU A 95 -5.19 -8.21 18.24
CA GLU A 95 -5.20 -9.23 19.28
C GLU A 95 -5.35 -10.64 18.71
N LYS A 96 -6.20 -10.81 17.68
CA LYS A 96 -6.31 -12.07 16.94
C LYS A 96 -4.97 -12.45 16.31
N MET A 97 -4.28 -11.52 15.65
CA MET A 97 -2.95 -11.78 15.05
C MET A 97 -1.96 -12.23 16.13
N ALA A 98 -1.96 -11.57 17.30
CA ALA A 98 -1.13 -11.95 18.44
C ALA A 98 -1.42 -13.37 18.94
N GLN A 99 -2.69 -13.74 19.07
CA GLN A 99 -3.12 -15.07 19.50
C GLN A 99 -2.73 -16.18 18.54
N GLU A 100 -2.66 -15.87 17.24
CA GLU A 100 -2.23 -16.79 16.19
C GLU A 100 -0.70 -16.83 15.99
N GLY A 101 0.08 -16.10 16.82
CA GLY A 101 1.54 -16.04 16.73
C GLY A 101 2.05 -15.32 15.48
N ILE A 102 1.28 -14.40 14.92
CA ILE A 102 1.65 -13.65 13.72
C ILE A 102 2.46 -12.41 14.14
N HIS A 103 3.70 -12.32 13.67
CA HIS A 103 4.62 -11.24 14.00
C HIS A 103 4.64 -10.09 12.98
N TYR A 104 4.08 -10.28 11.79
CA TYR A 104 4.10 -9.31 10.68
C TYR A 104 2.70 -9.06 10.18
N VAL A 105 2.25 -7.81 10.25
CA VAL A 105 0.86 -7.41 9.90
C VAL A 105 0.89 -6.21 8.97
N VAL A 106 0.13 -6.24 7.90
CA VAL A 106 -0.11 -5.12 7.00
C VAL A 106 -1.39 -4.39 7.42
N GLY A 107 -1.36 -3.06 7.43
CA GLY A 107 -2.44 -2.23 7.96
C GLY A 107 -2.23 -1.84 9.44
N PRO A 108 -3.21 -1.13 10.06
CA PRO A 108 -4.48 -0.63 9.50
C PRO A 108 -4.34 0.44 8.40
N ASN A 109 -5.47 0.74 7.75
CA ASN A 109 -5.48 1.67 6.61
C ASN A 109 -5.84 3.12 6.98
N VAL A 110 -6.09 3.41 8.25
CA VAL A 110 -6.52 4.72 8.73
C VAL A 110 -5.82 5.10 10.03
N ASP A 111 -5.69 6.41 10.28
CA ASP A 111 -4.88 6.97 11.38
C ASP A 111 -5.35 6.48 12.75
N ASP A 112 -6.65 6.56 13.02
CA ASP A 112 -7.21 6.17 14.33
C ASP A 112 -7.02 4.67 14.62
N GLY A 113 -7.21 3.82 13.61
CA GLY A 113 -6.96 2.38 13.70
C GLY A 113 -5.50 2.07 13.95
N ALA A 114 -4.61 2.71 13.21
CA ALA A 114 -3.15 2.52 13.33
C ALA A 114 -2.62 2.97 14.71
N ALA A 115 -3.15 4.06 15.24
CA ALA A 115 -2.81 4.52 16.59
C ALA A 115 -3.35 3.59 17.68
N ALA A 116 -4.59 3.11 17.51
CA ALA A 116 -5.26 2.25 18.50
C ALA A 116 -4.59 0.87 18.66
N VAL A 117 -4.06 0.28 17.57
CA VAL A 117 -3.41 -1.04 17.62
C VAL A 117 -2.01 -1.02 18.21
N ARG A 118 -1.37 0.14 18.27
CA ARG A 118 0.04 0.28 18.69
C ARG A 118 0.35 -0.42 20.02
N PRO A 119 -0.41 -0.21 21.14
CA PRO A 119 -0.08 -0.85 22.41
C PRO A 119 -0.13 -2.40 22.33
N VAL A 120 -1.08 -2.94 21.55
CA VAL A 120 -1.18 -4.39 21.34
C VAL A 120 0.00 -4.91 20.54
N ALA A 121 0.33 -4.24 19.45
CA ALA A 121 1.45 -4.62 18.57
C ALA A 121 2.79 -4.58 19.32
N GLU A 122 3.04 -3.53 20.11
CA GLU A 122 4.27 -3.41 20.91
C GLU A 122 4.35 -4.50 21.98
N LYS A 123 3.25 -4.77 22.71
CA LYS A 123 3.20 -5.81 23.74
C LYS A 123 3.38 -7.22 23.18
N ALA A 124 2.80 -7.48 22.00
CA ALA A 124 2.84 -8.80 21.37
C ALA A 124 4.09 -9.03 20.49
N GLY A 125 4.96 -8.04 20.33
CA GLY A 125 6.10 -8.14 19.42
C GLY A 125 5.68 -8.28 17.97
N ILE A 126 4.72 -7.46 17.50
CA ILE A 126 4.25 -7.43 16.13
C ILE A 126 4.81 -6.20 15.43
N ILE A 127 5.48 -6.38 14.30
CA ILE A 127 5.78 -5.30 13.36
C ILE A 127 4.55 -5.13 12.47
N TYR A 128 4.03 -3.90 12.37
CA TYR A 128 2.90 -3.62 11.51
C TYR A 128 3.20 -2.51 10.51
N PHE A 129 2.60 -2.62 9.33
CA PHE A 129 2.81 -1.74 8.19
C PHE A 129 1.52 -0.96 7.92
N PRO A 130 1.23 0.10 8.71
CA PRO A 130 0.02 0.87 8.52
C PRO A 130 0.13 1.78 7.29
N TYR A 131 -1.04 2.13 6.76
CA TYR A 131 -1.23 3.15 5.73
C TYR A 131 -1.86 4.38 6.39
N ALA A 132 -1.12 4.96 7.33
CA ALA A 132 -1.56 6.03 8.21
C ALA A 132 -0.46 7.10 8.34
N PHE A 133 -0.83 8.35 8.53
CA PHE A 133 0.09 9.47 8.38
C PHE A 133 0.63 10.10 9.67
N PRO A 134 0.06 9.90 10.89
CA PRO A 134 0.59 10.52 12.10
C PRO A 134 2.06 10.12 12.32
N LYS A 135 2.95 11.10 12.33
CA LYS A 135 4.39 10.88 12.48
C LYS A 135 4.76 10.21 13.79
N GLU A 136 3.93 10.41 14.80
CA GLU A 136 4.06 9.86 16.16
C GLU A 136 4.06 8.33 16.17
N LEU A 137 3.52 7.69 15.14
CA LEU A 137 3.55 6.24 14.99
C LEU A 137 4.96 5.72 14.67
N TYR A 138 5.80 6.54 14.07
CA TYR A 138 7.07 6.12 13.46
C TYR A 138 8.31 6.68 14.14
N VAL A 139 8.15 7.70 15.01
CA VAL A 139 9.26 8.29 15.77
C VAL A 139 9.55 7.52 17.04
N THR A 140 10.78 7.62 17.55
CA THR A 140 11.14 7.05 18.86
C THR A 140 10.30 7.65 19.99
N PRO A 141 9.87 6.85 21.01
CA PRO A 141 10.20 5.45 21.26
C PRO A 141 9.36 4.44 20.49
N ALA A 142 8.44 4.84 19.64
CA ALA A 142 7.67 3.91 18.81
C ALA A 142 8.62 3.13 17.88
N SER A 143 8.43 1.85 17.76
CA SER A 143 9.40 1.05 17.06
C SER A 143 8.80 -0.04 16.16
N ASN A 144 7.54 -0.41 16.37
CA ASN A 144 6.92 -1.53 15.68
C ASN A 144 6.10 -1.11 14.44
N ALA A 145 5.79 0.19 14.28
CA ALA A 145 5.13 0.69 13.09
C ALA A 145 6.15 1.02 11.99
N VAL A 146 5.83 0.61 10.77
CA VAL A 146 6.60 0.94 9.55
C VAL A 146 5.62 1.49 8.53
N LEU A 147 5.75 2.75 8.11
CA LEU A 147 4.87 3.35 7.13
C LEU A 147 4.92 2.58 5.81
N GLY A 148 3.79 1.98 5.42
CA GLY A 148 3.68 1.06 4.29
C GLY A 148 3.59 1.74 2.92
N MET A 149 3.67 3.09 2.87
CA MET A 149 3.44 3.86 1.66
C MET A 149 4.14 5.23 1.72
N ILE A 150 3.92 6.05 0.67
CA ILE A 150 4.24 7.48 0.68
C ILE A 150 3.15 8.21 1.45
N ALA A 151 3.56 9.06 2.38
CA ALA A 151 2.62 9.90 3.12
C ALA A 151 2.20 11.15 2.33
N SER A 152 1.01 11.66 2.61
CA SER A 152 0.48 12.87 1.97
C SER A 152 1.38 14.11 2.19
N TYR A 153 2.06 14.20 3.34
CA TYR A 153 3.03 15.27 3.61
C TYR A 153 4.35 15.13 2.81
N GLN A 154 4.50 14.06 2.02
CA GLN A 154 5.58 13.85 1.06
C GLN A 154 5.07 14.07 -0.38
N SER A 155 3.94 13.45 -0.75
CA SER A 155 3.36 13.58 -2.09
C SER A 155 2.78 14.97 -2.35
N GLY A 156 2.09 15.57 -1.38
CA GLY A 156 1.51 16.89 -1.52
C GLY A 156 2.52 17.98 -1.89
N PRO A 157 3.61 18.16 -1.13
CA PRO A 157 4.65 19.14 -1.50
C PRO A 157 5.24 18.91 -2.90
N ALA A 158 5.44 17.66 -3.30
CA ALA A 158 5.96 17.31 -4.62
C ALA A 158 4.98 17.68 -5.74
N ILE A 159 3.69 17.35 -5.57
CA ILE A 159 2.62 17.73 -6.50
C ILE A 159 2.54 19.25 -6.61
N TYR A 160 2.45 19.98 -5.49
CA TYR A 160 2.28 21.43 -5.50
C TYR A 160 3.49 22.14 -6.09
N LYS A 161 4.71 21.67 -5.79
CA LYS A 161 5.94 22.18 -6.40
C LYS A 161 5.92 21.99 -7.91
N TYR A 162 5.59 20.80 -8.38
CA TYR A 162 5.48 20.51 -9.82
C TYR A 162 4.45 21.43 -10.49
N LEU A 163 3.26 21.59 -9.90
CA LEU A 163 2.19 22.40 -10.47
C LEU A 163 2.53 23.90 -10.45
N LYS A 164 3.18 24.38 -9.39
CA LYS A 164 3.73 25.74 -9.36
C LYS A 164 4.74 25.97 -10.49
N ASP A 165 5.74 25.08 -10.61
CA ASP A 165 6.89 25.28 -11.50
C ASP A 165 6.54 25.00 -12.98
N LYS A 166 5.64 24.05 -13.24
CA LYS A 166 5.33 23.59 -14.61
C LYS A 166 3.98 24.05 -15.15
N ARG A 167 3.04 24.37 -14.28
CA ARG A 167 1.67 24.76 -14.68
C ARG A 167 1.32 26.18 -14.21
N GLY A 168 2.25 26.89 -13.51
CA GLY A 168 2.09 28.29 -13.11
C GLY A 168 1.05 28.52 -11.98
N VAL A 169 0.73 27.50 -11.18
CA VAL A 169 -0.18 27.58 -10.04
C VAL A 169 0.33 28.60 -9.03
N LYS A 170 -0.54 29.52 -8.59
CA LYS A 170 -0.26 30.58 -7.60
C LYS A 170 -1.21 30.52 -6.42
N THR A 171 -2.46 30.16 -6.67
CA THR A 171 -3.54 30.12 -5.66
C THR A 171 -4.05 28.70 -5.49
N VAL A 172 -4.30 28.30 -4.25
CA VAL A 172 -4.77 26.94 -3.93
C VAL A 172 -5.90 26.99 -2.91
N ALA A 173 -6.90 26.13 -3.10
CA ALA A 173 -7.97 25.89 -2.15
C ALA A 173 -7.98 24.41 -1.75
N PHE A 174 -8.34 24.14 -0.51
CA PHE A 174 -8.42 22.80 0.06
C PHE A 174 -9.84 22.50 0.50
N VAL A 175 -10.29 21.28 0.27
CA VAL A 175 -11.51 20.71 0.82
C VAL A 175 -11.24 19.29 1.30
N ALA A 176 -11.83 18.90 2.44
CA ALA A 176 -11.60 17.59 3.04
C ALA A 176 -12.89 17.02 3.65
N ALA A 177 -12.98 15.69 3.76
CA ALA A 177 -13.98 15.10 4.63
C ALA A 177 -13.73 15.48 6.09
N ASN A 178 -14.80 15.62 6.89
CA ASN A 178 -14.70 15.96 8.30
C ASN A 178 -14.35 14.72 9.15
N GLU A 179 -13.17 14.17 8.90
CA GLU A 179 -12.62 12.99 9.57
C GLU A 179 -11.12 13.20 9.82
N SER A 180 -10.54 12.43 10.74
CA SER A 180 -9.14 12.60 11.19
C SER A 180 -8.14 12.55 10.04
N ASP A 181 -8.19 11.51 9.19
CA ASP A 181 -7.26 11.34 8.07
C ASP A 181 -7.31 12.50 7.06
N PRO A 182 -8.47 12.81 6.44
CA PRO A 182 -8.54 13.91 5.46
C PRO A 182 -8.18 15.28 6.04
N LEU A 183 -8.53 15.53 7.31
CA LEU A 183 -8.18 16.78 7.98
C LEU A 183 -6.68 16.90 8.22
N SER A 184 -6.02 15.82 8.66
CA SER A 184 -4.56 15.76 8.82
C SER A 184 -3.83 15.98 7.50
N GLN A 185 -4.31 15.34 6.42
CA GLN A 185 -3.76 15.53 5.08
C GLN A 185 -3.93 16.95 4.59
N ARG A 186 -5.12 17.55 4.77
CA ARG A 186 -5.38 18.95 4.46
C ARG A 186 -4.42 19.88 5.19
N ASP A 187 -4.26 19.71 6.50
CA ASP A 187 -3.44 20.60 7.32
C ASP A 187 -1.96 20.52 6.90
N SER A 188 -1.48 19.33 6.59
CA SER A 188 -0.15 19.11 6.02
C SER A 188 -0.01 19.74 4.63
N GLY A 189 -1.03 19.61 3.78
CA GLY A 189 -1.07 20.20 2.45
C GLY A 189 -1.07 21.72 2.48
N VAL A 190 -1.85 22.33 3.38
CA VAL A 190 -1.89 23.78 3.62
C VAL A 190 -0.52 24.30 4.07
N ALA A 191 0.12 23.60 5.01
CA ALA A 191 1.46 23.98 5.47
C ALA A 191 2.48 23.91 4.32
N ALA A 192 2.44 22.85 3.50
CA ALA A 192 3.31 22.68 2.35
C ALA A 192 3.08 23.76 1.28
N ALA A 193 1.83 24.09 0.97
CA ALA A 193 1.49 25.13 0.00
C ALA A 193 2.02 26.51 0.46
N LYS A 194 1.82 26.85 1.74
CA LYS A 194 2.35 28.09 2.33
C LYS A 194 3.89 28.13 2.29
N ALA A 195 4.56 27.02 2.63
CA ALA A 195 6.02 26.91 2.56
C ALA A 195 6.57 27.06 1.13
N LEU A 196 5.83 26.64 0.11
CA LEU A 196 6.15 26.84 -1.29
C LEU A 196 5.81 28.28 -1.79
N GLY A 197 5.24 29.14 -0.94
CA GLY A 197 4.83 30.50 -1.32
C GLY A 197 3.58 30.54 -2.18
N LEU A 198 2.73 29.50 -2.15
CA LEU A 198 1.41 29.52 -2.75
C LEU A 198 0.43 30.27 -1.85
N GLN A 199 -0.48 31.03 -2.44
CA GLN A 199 -1.56 31.68 -1.71
C GLN A 199 -2.70 30.70 -1.45
N VAL A 200 -2.93 30.34 -0.19
CA VAL A 200 -4.07 29.52 0.23
C VAL A 200 -5.29 30.42 0.35
N VAL A 201 -6.30 30.21 -0.48
CA VAL A 201 -7.52 31.05 -0.55
C VAL A 201 -8.71 30.43 0.17
N ALA A 202 -8.72 29.10 0.38
CA ALA A 202 -9.70 28.36 1.19
C ALA A 202 -9.01 27.16 1.82
N GLU A 203 -9.26 26.89 3.12
CA GLU A 203 -8.61 25.81 3.87
C GLU A 203 -9.48 25.16 4.95
N LYS A 204 -10.71 25.66 5.17
CA LYS A 204 -11.56 25.21 6.29
C LYS A 204 -12.83 24.47 5.86
N ASP A 205 -13.09 24.44 4.56
CA ASP A 205 -14.29 23.82 4.02
C ASP A 205 -14.23 22.31 4.16
N THR A 206 -15.31 21.73 4.73
CA THR A 206 -15.40 20.28 4.97
C THR A 206 -16.76 19.74 4.54
N TYR A 207 -16.81 18.42 4.31
CA TYR A 207 -18.03 17.68 4.00
C TYR A 207 -18.09 16.39 4.83
N GLN A 208 -19.28 15.78 4.93
CA GLN A 208 -19.42 14.45 5.51
C GLN A 208 -19.16 13.38 4.46
N ASN A 209 -18.59 12.25 4.84
CA ASN A 209 -18.20 11.19 3.89
C ASN A 209 -19.38 10.55 3.14
N ASP A 210 -20.57 10.64 3.70
CA ASP A 210 -21.84 10.20 3.08
C ASP A 210 -22.54 11.27 2.26
N THR A 211 -21.93 12.46 2.10
CA THR A 211 -22.44 13.56 1.27
C THR A 211 -22.62 13.09 -0.18
N ARG A 212 -23.76 13.45 -0.77
CA ARG A 212 -24.08 13.16 -2.19
C ARG A 212 -24.14 14.41 -3.06
N ASP A 213 -24.44 15.56 -2.46
CA ASP A 213 -24.45 16.87 -3.13
C ASP A 213 -23.33 17.75 -2.55
N PHE A 214 -22.28 17.93 -3.34
CA PHE A 214 -21.11 18.74 -2.97
C PHE A 214 -21.23 20.20 -3.41
N THR A 215 -22.33 20.58 -4.07
CA THR A 215 -22.57 21.95 -4.54
C THR A 215 -22.48 22.99 -3.41
N PRO A 216 -23.07 22.78 -2.22
CA PRO A 216 -23.01 23.76 -1.15
C PRO A 216 -21.58 24.04 -0.66
N VAL A 217 -20.76 23.03 -0.49
CA VAL A 217 -19.38 23.18 0.00
C VAL A 217 -18.45 23.76 -1.08
N LEU A 218 -18.67 23.41 -2.35
CA LEU A 218 -17.79 23.86 -3.45
C LEU A 218 -18.15 25.24 -4.00
N THR A 219 -19.41 25.70 -3.89
CA THR A 219 -19.84 27.00 -4.41
C THR A 219 -18.98 28.17 -3.89
N PRO A 220 -18.72 28.33 -2.57
CA PRO A 220 -17.87 29.42 -2.10
C PRO A 220 -16.43 29.28 -2.61
N ILE A 221 -15.89 28.09 -2.67
CA ILE A 221 -14.52 27.81 -3.14
C ILE A 221 -14.37 28.18 -4.63
N VAL A 222 -15.29 27.72 -5.47
CA VAL A 222 -15.24 27.98 -6.92
C VAL A 222 -15.34 29.49 -7.23
N LYS A 223 -16.10 30.27 -6.43
CA LYS A 223 -16.18 31.73 -6.56
C LYS A 223 -14.84 32.43 -6.34
N LEU A 224 -13.94 31.84 -5.55
CA LEU A 224 -12.57 32.37 -5.33
C LEU A 224 -11.66 32.15 -6.53
N LYS A 225 -12.05 31.30 -7.47
CA LYS A 225 -11.32 30.91 -8.70
C LYS A 225 -9.85 30.50 -8.40
N PRO A 226 -9.61 29.53 -7.50
CA PRO A 226 -8.25 29.07 -7.24
C PRO A 226 -7.67 28.45 -8.51
N ASP A 227 -6.35 28.54 -8.71
CA ASP A 227 -5.66 27.83 -9.79
C ASP A 227 -5.69 26.30 -9.56
N LEU A 228 -5.66 25.89 -8.28
CA LEU A 228 -5.68 24.50 -7.85
C LEU A 228 -6.72 24.28 -6.75
N LEU A 229 -7.58 23.28 -6.93
CA LEU A 229 -8.45 22.73 -5.89
C LEU A 229 -7.88 21.38 -5.44
N VAL A 230 -7.54 21.24 -4.18
CA VAL A 230 -7.03 20.01 -3.57
C VAL A 230 -8.17 19.30 -2.83
N LEU A 231 -8.43 18.07 -3.21
CA LEU A 231 -9.37 17.16 -2.55
C LEU A 231 -8.59 16.31 -1.55
N SER A 232 -8.29 16.88 -0.37
CA SER A 232 -7.39 16.25 0.60
C SER A 232 -7.98 14.97 1.17
N GLY A 233 -7.21 13.87 1.06
CA GLY A 233 -7.59 12.56 1.59
C GLY A 233 -8.92 12.03 1.05
N VAL A 234 -9.30 12.42 -0.16
CA VAL A 234 -10.59 12.06 -0.73
C VAL A 234 -10.73 10.55 -0.93
N ALA A 235 -11.81 9.99 -0.42
CA ALA A 235 -12.15 8.59 -0.67
C ALA A 235 -12.45 8.36 -2.16
N PRO A 236 -12.03 7.22 -2.77
CA PRO A 236 -12.22 6.95 -4.19
C PRO A 236 -13.66 7.12 -4.67
N ALA A 237 -14.66 6.75 -3.86
CA ALA A 237 -16.07 6.91 -4.19
C ALA A 237 -16.54 8.37 -4.25
N ASN A 238 -15.88 9.29 -3.53
CA ASN A 238 -16.25 10.71 -3.46
C ASN A 238 -15.52 11.57 -4.49
N ALA A 239 -14.34 11.17 -4.93
CA ALA A 239 -13.53 11.93 -5.86
C ALA A 239 -14.28 12.32 -7.15
N PRO A 240 -14.93 11.38 -7.88
CA PRO A 240 -15.66 11.74 -9.09
C PRO A 240 -16.85 12.67 -8.84
N LEU A 241 -17.51 12.53 -7.69
CA LEU A 241 -18.65 13.39 -7.33
C LEU A 241 -18.21 14.84 -7.07
N LEU A 242 -17.11 15.02 -6.34
CA LEU A 242 -16.49 16.35 -6.08
C LEU A 242 -16.00 16.98 -7.39
N ILE A 243 -15.32 16.22 -8.25
CA ILE A 243 -14.83 16.68 -9.54
C ILE A 243 -16.02 17.15 -10.40
N ARG A 244 -17.06 16.33 -10.53
CA ARG A 244 -18.27 16.67 -11.29
C ARG A 244 -18.90 17.96 -10.76
N ALA A 245 -19.17 18.05 -9.46
CA ALA A 245 -19.77 19.23 -8.84
C ALA A 245 -18.94 20.49 -9.08
N ALA A 246 -17.60 20.43 -8.95
CA ALA A 246 -16.72 21.56 -9.25
C ALA A 246 -16.83 21.99 -10.71
N ARG A 247 -16.81 21.05 -11.65
CA ARG A 247 -16.91 21.33 -13.09
C ARG A 247 -18.28 21.89 -13.50
N GLU A 248 -19.37 21.36 -12.95
CA GLU A 248 -20.75 21.84 -13.17
C GLU A 248 -20.96 23.25 -12.60
N LEU A 249 -20.27 23.60 -11.50
CA LEU A 249 -20.20 24.98 -10.98
C LEU A 249 -19.32 25.93 -11.84
N GLY A 250 -18.74 25.42 -12.94
CA GLY A 250 -17.92 26.19 -13.86
C GLY A 250 -16.44 26.31 -13.49
N TYR A 251 -15.96 25.55 -12.53
CA TYR A 251 -14.53 25.54 -12.17
C TYR A 251 -13.66 25.03 -13.33
N LYS A 252 -12.64 25.82 -13.71
CA LYS A 252 -11.72 25.52 -14.82
C LYS A 252 -10.29 25.26 -14.37
N GLY A 253 -9.97 25.49 -13.08
CA GLY A 253 -8.64 25.26 -12.53
C GLY A 253 -8.28 23.77 -12.44
N LEU A 254 -7.06 23.50 -11.99
CA LEU A 254 -6.57 22.13 -11.77
C LEU A 254 -7.24 21.54 -10.51
N ILE A 255 -7.43 20.22 -10.52
CA ILE A 255 -7.91 19.47 -9.36
C ILE A 255 -6.90 18.40 -9.04
N SER A 256 -6.51 18.26 -7.76
CA SER A 256 -5.59 17.20 -7.33
C SER A 256 -6.00 16.55 -6.01
N THR A 257 -5.38 15.42 -5.73
CA THR A 257 -5.35 14.80 -4.41
C THR A 257 -3.94 14.24 -4.14
N GLU A 258 -3.62 14.05 -2.86
CA GLU A 258 -2.35 13.45 -2.41
C GLU A 258 -2.40 11.92 -2.33
N THR A 259 -3.53 11.31 -2.66
CA THR A 259 -3.78 9.87 -2.56
C THR A 259 -3.95 9.22 -3.93
N ALA A 260 -3.75 7.91 -3.99
CA ALA A 260 -4.03 7.13 -5.18
C ALA A 260 -5.54 7.06 -5.45
N GLN A 261 -5.90 7.03 -6.73
CA GLN A 261 -7.27 6.95 -7.20
C GLN A 261 -7.41 5.87 -8.28
N ASP A 262 -8.62 5.47 -8.57
CA ASP A 262 -8.94 4.44 -9.55
C ASP A 262 -9.48 5.07 -10.84
N ALA A 263 -8.83 4.80 -11.98
CA ALA A 263 -9.19 5.38 -13.28
C ALA A 263 -10.60 4.98 -13.73
N LYS A 264 -11.02 3.74 -13.45
CA LYS A 264 -12.36 3.26 -13.79
C LYS A 264 -13.44 3.96 -12.97
N VAL A 265 -13.22 4.11 -11.66
CA VAL A 265 -14.16 4.85 -10.79
C VAL A 265 -14.30 6.31 -11.23
N LEU A 266 -13.20 6.95 -11.63
CA LEU A 266 -13.23 8.30 -12.20
C LEU A 266 -14.00 8.34 -13.52
N GLN A 267 -13.77 7.37 -14.43
CA GLN A 267 -14.47 7.28 -15.71
C GLN A 267 -15.98 7.09 -15.53
N GLU A 268 -16.39 6.16 -14.68
CA GLU A 268 -17.81 5.86 -14.43
C GLU A 268 -18.52 7.03 -13.73
N GLY A 269 -17.83 7.69 -12.78
CA GLY A 269 -18.43 8.71 -11.94
C GLY A 269 -18.36 10.14 -12.48
N ALA A 270 -17.32 10.51 -13.22
CA ALA A 270 -17.12 11.87 -13.74
C ALA A 270 -16.84 11.94 -15.25
N GLY A 271 -16.44 10.83 -15.90
CA GLY A 271 -16.16 10.79 -17.32
C GLY A 271 -15.10 11.83 -17.73
N GLU A 272 -15.36 12.55 -18.82
CA GLU A 272 -14.48 13.60 -19.34
C GLU A 272 -14.27 14.77 -18.38
N LEU A 273 -15.18 15.00 -17.41
CA LEU A 273 -15.03 16.04 -16.40
C LEU A 273 -13.82 15.78 -15.47
N ALA A 274 -13.36 14.54 -15.40
CA ALA A 274 -12.16 14.17 -14.63
C ALA A 274 -10.86 14.45 -15.40
N ASN A 275 -10.89 14.76 -16.70
CA ASN A 275 -9.68 15.07 -17.46
C ASN A 275 -8.88 16.20 -16.80
N GLY A 276 -7.56 15.98 -16.61
CA GLY A 276 -6.68 16.88 -15.90
C GLY A 276 -6.67 16.70 -14.39
N PHE A 277 -7.37 15.70 -13.83
CA PHE A 277 -7.30 15.38 -12.41
C PHE A 277 -5.95 14.71 -12.08
N ILE A 278 -5.31 15.15 -11.00
CA ILE A 278 -3.96 14.75 -10.63
C ILE A 278 -3.98 13.95 -9.33
N SER A 279 -3.34 12.79 -9.33
CA SER A 279 -3.27 11.90 -8.18
C SER A 279 -1.93 11.17 -8.11
N VAL A 280 -1.72 10.41 -7.03
CA VAL A 280 -0.55 9.56 -6.87
C VAL A 280 -0.78 8.24 -7.61
N GLY A 281 0.23 7.79 -8.34
CA GLY A 281 0.30 6.46 -8.96
C GLY A 281 1.27 5.53 -8.24
N GLY A 282 1.63 4.43 -8.88
CA GLY A 282 2.53 3.44 -8.29
C GLY A 282 3.18 2.52 -9.32
N ALA A 283 3.61 1.34 -8.90
CA ALA A 283 4.42 0.41 -9.70
C ALA A 283 3.74 -0.08 -10.99
N SER A 284 2.42 0.00 -11.10
CA SER A 284 1.69 -0.39 -12.32
C SER A 284 1.75 0.66 -13.44
N THR A 285 2.31 1.84 -13.15
CA THR A 285 2.52 2.89 -14.15
C THR A 285 3.30 2.33 -15.34
N PRO A 286 2.78 2.43 -16.59
CA PRO A 286 3.36 1.75 -17.74
C PRO A 286 4.85 2.04 -17.99
N GLU A 287 5.28 3.27 -17.70
CA GLU A 287 6.63 3.75 -17.96
C GLU A 287 7.70 3.15 -17.03
N ILE A 288 7.30 2.59 -15.90
CA ILE A 288 8.23 2.07 -14.87
C ILE A 288 8.01 0.60 -14.51
N ARG A 289 6.91 0.00 -14.92
CA ARG A 289 6.57 -1.36 -14.53
C ARG A 289 7.44 -2.41 -15.20
N SER A 290 7.85 -3.40 -14.43
CA SER A 290 8.63 -4.55 -14.91
C SER A 290 7.74 -5.64 -15.52
N PRO A 291 8.33 -6.66 -16.18
CA PRO A 291 7.60 -7.89 -16.54
C PRO A 291 6.94 -8.58 -15.34
N ALA A 292 7.58 -8.57 -14.16
CA ALA A 292 6.99 -9.13 -12.95
C ALA A 292 5.77 -8.33 -12.48
N MET A 293 5.73 -7.02 -12.68
CA MET A 293 4.54 -6.23 -12.41
C MET A 293 3.40 -6.55 -13.39
N ASN A 294 3.70 -6.82 -14.66
CA ASN A 294 2.69 -7.27 -15.63
C ASN A 294 2.10 -8.61 -15.20
N GLU A 295 2.94 -9.59 -14.85
CA GLU A 295 2.49 -10.91 -14.35
C GLU A 295 1.64 -10.75 -13.07
N PHE A 296 2.02 -9.86 -12.16
CA PHE A 296 1.23 -9.57 -10.97
C PHE A 296 -0.17 -9.03 -11.32
N ILE A 297 -0.28 -8.09 -12.25
CA ILE A 297 -1.56 -7.54 -12.72
C ILE A 297 -2.43 -8.65 -13.33
N ASP A 298 -1.84 -9.50 -14.18
CA ASP A 298 -2.55 -10.60 -14.84
C ASP A 298 -3.09 -11.61 -13.81
N ARG A 299 -2.27 -11.99 -12.82
CA ARG A 299 -2.68 -12.89 -11.73
C ARG A 299 -3.75 -12.28 -10.85
N TYR A 300 -3.60 -11.01 -10.47
CA TYR A 300 -4.61 -10.29 -9.71
C TYR A 300 -5.95 -10.26 -10.46
N THR A 301 -5.93 -9.92 -11.74
CA THR A 301 -7.12 -9.90 -12.60
C THR A 301 -7.77 -11.27 -12.70
N LYS A 302 -6.97 -12.32 -12.85
CA LYS A 302 -7.47 -13.71 -12.89
C LYS A 302 -8.13 -14.12 -11.57
N MET A 303 -7.61 -13.69 -10.42
CA MET A 303 -8.15 -14.06 -9.11
C MET A 303 -9.40 -13.26 -8.75
N PHE A 304 -9.45 -11.98 -9.09
CA PHE A 304 -10.45 -11.04 -8.59
C PHE A 304 -11.31 -10.38 -9.67
N GLY A 305 -11.10 -10.74 -10.93
CA GLY A 305 -11.88 -10.28 -12.08
C GLY A 305 -11.43 -8.94 -12.64
N GLU A 306 -10.78 -8.09 -11.85
CA GLU A 306 -10.36 -6.75 -12.25
C GLU A 306 -9.20 -6.27 -11.40
N TYR A 307 -8.20 -5.66 -12.04
CA TYR A 307 -7.11 -4.98 -11.35
C TYR A 307 -7.56 -3.57 -10.94
N ASN A 308 -7.28 -3.22 -9.68
CA ASN A 308 -7.61 -1.92 -9.12
C ASN A 308 -6.34 -1.06 -9.04
N ASP A 309 -6.39 0.17 -9.57
CA ASP A 309 -5.26 1.11 -9.55
C ASP A 309 -4.78 1.46 -8.13
N GLU A 310 -5.66 1.40 -7.12
CA GLU A 310 -5.28 1.47 -5.71
C GLU A 310 -4.24 0.41 -5.31
N SER A 311 -4.25 -0.74 -5.96
CA SER A 311 -3.28 -1.82 -5.70
C SER A 311 -1.85 -1.48 -6.15
N ASN A 312 -1.66 -0.42 -6.94
CA ASN A 312 -0.37 0.02 -7.46
C ASN A 312 0.65 0.34 -6.36
N THR A 313 0.17 0.86 -5.23
CA THR A 313 0.99 1.20 -4.08
C THR A 313 1.04 0.08 -3.04
N LYS A 314 0.21 -0.97 -3.20
CA LYS A 314 -0.03 -2.00 -2.17
C LYS A 314 0.75 -3.30 -2.40
N VAL A 315 1.32 -3.50 -3.59
CA VAL A 315 2.10 -4.69 -3.94
C VAL A 315 3.36 -4.85 -3.06
N TYR A 316 3.86 -3.76 -2.54
CA TYR A 316 5.14 -3.75 -1.83
C TYR A 316 5.10 -4.25 -0.40
N ALA A 317 3.99 -4.13 0.33
CA ALA A 317 3.99 -4.43 1.77
C ALA A 317 4.45 -5.87 2.07
N LEU A 318 3.90 -6.86 1.38
CA LEU A 318 4.31 -8.25 1.54
C LEU A 318 5.76 -8.46 1.09
N GLU A 319 6.17 -7.83 -0.02
CA GLU A 319 7.53 -7.96 -0.56
C GLU A 319 8.59 -7.46 0.43
N TYR A 320 8.37 -6.32 1.08
CA TYR A 320 9.30 -5.80 2.09
C TYR A 320 9.45 -6.74 3.28
N ILE A 321 8.36 -7.32 3.76
CA ILE A 321 8.39 -8.30 4.84
C ILE A 321 9.24 -9.51 4.41
N LEU A 322 8.91 -10.13 3.30
CA LEU A 322 9.56 -11.36 2.84
C LEU A 322 11.05 -11.16 2.51
N GLU A 323 11.39 -10.08 1.81
CA GLU A 323 12.78 -9.79 1.45
C GLU A 323 13.62 -9.46 2.68
N THR A 324 13.06 -8.79 3.69
CA THR A 324 13.76 -8.56 4.97
C THR A 324 13.99 -9.86 5.73
N LEU A 325 13.01 -10.77 5.74
CA LEU A 325 13.16 -12.10 6.35
C LEU A 325 14.19 -12.97 5.61
N LYS A 326 14.26 -12.88 4.28
CA LYS A 326 15.32 -13.54 3.48
C LYS A 326 16.70 -12.99 3.81
N ALA A 327 16.82 -11.67 3.98
CA ALA A 327 18.09 -11.03 4.33
C ALA A 327 18.56 -11.40 5.74
N ASN A 328 17.64 -11.63 6.67
CA ASN A 328 17.94 -12.07 8.02
C ASN A 328 16.93 -13.11 8.53
N PRO A 329 17.19 -14.40 8.33
CA PRO A 329 16.27 -15.47 8.75
C PRO A 329 15.94 -15.50 10.25
N LYS A 330 16.82 -14.94 11.12
CA LYS A 330 16.54 -14.84 12.56
C LYS A 330 15.36 -13.93 12.86
N ALA A 331 15.01 -13.06 11.93
CA ALA A 331 13.89 -12.16 12.07
C ALA A 331 12.52 -12.88 12.05
N ILE A 332 12.42 -14.13 11.58
CA ILE A 332 11.15 -14.88 11.59
C ILE A 332 10.54 -14.90 12.98
N ASP A 333 11.35 -15.22 14.01
CA ASP A 333 10.92 -15.38 15.40
C ASP A 333 11.39 -14.24 16.31
N ASN A 334 12.05 -13.21 15.74
CA ASN A 334 12.63 -12.12 16.51
C ASN A 334 12.49 -10.78 15.79
N VAL A 335 11.49 -10.01 16.18
CA VAL A 335 11.18 -8.71 15.57
C VAL A 335 12.29 -7.65 15.79
N GLU A 336 13.13 -7.79 16.82
CA GLU A 336 14.27 -6.91 17.03
C GLU A 336 15.36 -7.14 15.96
N GLU A 337 15.52 -8.38 15.49
CA GLU A 337 16.36 -8.66 14.33
C GLU A 337 15.81 -8.04 13.05
N PHE A 338 14.47 -8.06 12.87
CA PHE A 338 13.83 -7.37 11.74
C PHE A 338 14.15 -5.87 11.78
N LYS A 339 13.95 -5.22 12.93
CA LYS A 339 14.22 -3.79 13.11
C LYS A 339 15.67 -3.43 12.80
N ARG A 340 16.64 -4.22 13.29
CA ARG A 340 18.07 -4.03 12.98
C ARG A 340 18.36 -4.18 11.49
N THR A 341 17.69 -5.13 10.84
CA THR A 341 17.88 -5.37 9.41
C THR A 341 17.40 -4.17 8.58
N MET A 342 16.32 -3.50 8.97
CA MET A 342 15.80 -2.33 8.23
C MET A 342 16.85 -1.22 8.04
N ASP A 343 17.77 -1.03 8.97
CA ASP A 343 18.75 0.07 8.92
C ASP A 343 19.75 -0.05 7.75
N SER A 344 20.05 -1.27 7.32
CA SER A 344 20.99 -1.55 6.22
C SER A 344 20.37 -2.33 5.06
N PHE A 345 19.06 -2.61 5.12
CA PHE A 345 18.37 -3.42 4.12
C PHE A 345 18.42 -2.81 2.73
N SER A 346 18.75 -3.65 1.75
CA SER A 346 18.64 -3.34 0.33
C SER A 346 18.45 -4.64 -0.46
N ALA A 347 17.42 -4.71 -1.27
CA ALA A 347 17.14 -5.82 -2.16
C ALA A 347 16.70 -5.30 -3.55
N PRO A 348 16.85 -6.06 -4.63
CA PRO A 348 16.29 -5.68 -5.92
C PRO A 348 14.78 -5.45 -5.85
N ASN A 349 14.27 -4.42 -6.53
CA ASN A 349 12.83 -4.21 -6.64
C ASN A 349 12.31 -5.00 -7.84
N PRO A 350 11.49 -6.05 -7.65
CA PRO A 350 11.03 -6.90 -8.76
C PRO A 350 9.98 -6.20 -9.64
N PHE A 351 9.30 -5.17 -9.14
CA PHE A 351 8.14 -4.57 -9.80
C PHE A 351 8.45 -3.35 -10.67
N MET A 352 9.67 -2.87 -10.64
CA MET A 352 10.12 -1.74 -11.46
C MET A 352 11.26 -2.13 -12.40
N ILE A 353 11.28 -1.51 -13.59
CA ILE A 353 12.42 -1.62 -14.50
C ILE A 353 13.63 -0.81 -13.98
N GLY A 354 14.82 -1.19 -14.43
CA GLY A 354 16.08 -0.52 -14.03
C GLY A 354 16.65 -1.05 -12.71
N ASP A 355 17.69 -0.38 -12.21
CA ASP A 355 18.38 -0.78 -10.95
C ASP A 355 17.71 -0.14 -9.71
N ASN A 356 16.42 -0.43 -9.53
CA ASN A 356 15.67 0.05 -8.39
C ASN A 356 15.80 -0.94 -7.22
N LYS A 357 15.87 -0.40 -6.01
CA LYS A 357 16.05 -1.19 -4.78
C LYS A 357 14.87 -1.00 -3.82
N LEU A 358 14.46 -2.11 -3.21
CA LEU A 358 13.70 -2.07 -1.97
C LEU A 358 14.63 -1.63 -0.85
N ARG A 359 14.27 -0.61 -0.11
CA ARG A 359 15.04 -0.07 1.02
C ARG A 359 14.10 0.60 2.02
N TYR A 360 14.49 0.66 3.27
CA TYR A 360 13.75 1.46 4.25
C TYR A 360 14.33 2.87 4.31
N VAL A 361 13.43 3.84 4.46
CA VAL A 361 13.70 5.27 4.54
C VAL A 361 13.01 5.88 5.76
N GLY A 362 13.05 7.21 5.89
CA GLY A 362 12.35 7.94 6.95
C GLY A 362 13.28 8.53 8.00
N SER A 363 14.60 8.44 7.85
CA SER A 363 15.55 9.02 8.82
C SER A 363 15.33 10.52 8.99
N THR A 364 15.03 11.25 7.91
CA THR A 364 14.74 12.68 7.94
C THR A 364 13.40 12.97 8.61
N SER A 365 12.37 12.17 8.30
CA SER A 365 10.99 12.41 8.78
C SER A 365 10.75 11.90 10.20
N PHE A 366 11.41 10.80 10.61
CA PHE A 366 11.11 10.08 11.85
C PHE A 366 12.32 9.90 12.77
N GLY A 367 13.52 10.33 12.37
CA GLY A 367 14.77 10.07 13.10
C GLY A 367 15.22 8.60 13.03
N GLN A 368 14.51 7.76 12.28
CA GLN A 368 14.79 6.33 12.08
C GLN A 368 14.17 5.82 10.77
N LYS A 369 14.70 4.71 10.25
CA LYS A 369 14.19 4.08 9.03
C LYS A 369 12.92 3.28 9.32
N ARG A 370 11.77 3.92 9.26
CA ARG A 370 10.44 3.35 9.53
C ARG A 370 9.44 3.63 8.42
N GLN A 371 9.92 3.57 7.17
CA GLN A 371 9.08 3.69 5.99
C GLN A 371 9.63 2.84 4.84
N VAL A 372 8.76 2.21 4.08
CA VAL A 372 9.12 1.55 2.83
C VAL A 372 9.40 2.59 1.74
N ALA A 373 10.50 2.46 1.01
CA ALA A 373 10.79 3.30 -0.14
C ALA A 373 10.06 2.76 -1.36
N VAL A 374 8.90 3.32 -1.65
CA VAL A 374 8.14 3.03 -2.87
C VAL A 374 8.27 4.20 -3.85
N PRO A 375 8.13 3.99 -5.17
CA PRO A 375 8.21 5.07 -6.14
C PRO A 375 7.08 6.08 -5.91
N MET A 376 7.43 7.37 -5.86
CA MET A 376 6.46 8.46 -5.85
C MET A 376 6.12 8.79 -7.30
N VAL A 377 5.03 8.21 -7.79
CA VAL A 377 4.51 8.48 -9.13
C VAL A 377 3.38 9.48 -9.01
N VAL A 378 3.43 10.54 -9.80
CA VAL A 378 2.32 11.51 -9.91
C VAL A 378 1.76 11.41 -11.31
N ASN A 379 0.47 11.21 -11.39
CA ASN A 379 -0.26 10.96 -12.61
C ASN A 379 -1.32 12.04 -12.86
N GLU A 380 -1.64 12.26 -14.13
CA GLU A 380 -2.78 13.04 -14.59
C GLU A 380 -3.76 12.12 -15.32
N TYR A 381 -5.03 12.18 -14.93
CA TYR A 381 -6.10 11.43 -15.59
C TYR A 381 -6.45 12.04 -16.94
N SER A 382 -6.55 11.21 -17.98
CA SER A 382 -6.99 11.60 -19.32
C SER A 382 -7.67 10.42 -20.02
N ASP A 383 -8.93 10.60 -20.41
CA ASP A 383 -9.68 9.67 -21.26
C ASP A 383 -9.66 8.21 -20.75
N GLY A 384 -10.01 8.03 -19.48
CA GLY A 384 -10.11 6.72 -18.84
C GLY A 384 -8.79 6.11 -18.36
N LYS A 385 -7.68 6.85 -18.44
CA LYS A 385 -6.34 6.36 -18.08
C LYS A 385 -5.55 7.40 -17.32
N PHE A 386 -4.62 6.94 -16.50
CA PHE A 386 -3.59 7.79 -15.92
C PHE A 386 -2.37 7.88 -16.85
N LYS A 387 -1.82 9.09 -16.96
CA LYS A 387 -0.54 9.38 -17.63
C LYS A 387 0.42 9.94 -16.59
N THR A 388 1.65 9.44 -16.60
CA THR A 388 2.69 9.88 -15.68
C THR A 388 3.11 11.33 -15.96
N LEU A 389 3.06 12.17 -14.94
CA LEU A 389 3.64 13.51 -14.98
C LEU A 389 5.11 13.49 -14.55
N PHE A 390 5.41 12.79 -13.46
CA PHE A 390 6.78 12.56 -13.02
C PHE A 390 6.88 11.36 -12.07
N VAL A 391 8.10 10.84 -11.94
CA VAL A 391 8.47 9.84 -10.94
C VAL A 391 9.51 10.47 -10.02
N GLY A 392 9.30 10.37 -8.71
CA GLY A 392 10.21 10.84 -7.69
C GLY A 392 10.53 9.74 -6.69
N GLU A 393 11.42 10.05 -5.77
CA GLU A 393 11.79 9.20 -4.63
C GLU A 393 11.39 9.84 -3.32
N VAL A 394 11.19 9.00 -2.29
CA VAL A 394 10.99 9.42 -0.91
C VAL A 394 12.27 9.18 -0.15
N ASP A 395 12.68 10.17 0.64
CA ASP A 395 13.84 10.09 1.54
C ASP A 395 13.38 9.96 3.01
#